data_aeb2d0d94e856acfeb3935298ffde023
#
_entry.id   aeb2d0d94e856acfeb3935298ffde023
#
_cell.length_a   1.000
_cell.length_b   1.000
_cell.length_c   1.000
_cell.angle_alpha   90.00
_cell.angle_beta   90.00
_cell.angle_gamma   90.00
#
_symmetry.space_group_name_H-M   'P 1'
#
loop_
_entity.id
_entity.type
_entity.pdbx_description
1 polymer ?
#
loop_
_entity_poly.entity_id
_entity_poly.type
_entity_poly.pdbx_seq_one_letter_code
_entity_poly.pdbx_strand_id
1 'polypeptide(L)'
;FSAVDEAGFDLILSNPPYQSDFSVAKRFIEKGFNRLKVGGRMMMVTKRLDWYRNRLRAVFGGVRVEQVDGYFVFTAERRSLSYASAAKKARKNEQLKMN
;
A
#
# COMPACT_ATOMS: atom_id res chain seq x y z
N PHE A 1 -9.44 -11.41 11.18
CA PHE A 1 -10.12 -11.14 9.91
C PHE A 1 -10.15 -12.38 9.02
N SER A 2 -11.25 -13.11 9.05
CA SER A 2 -11.42 -14.23 8.12
C SER A 2 -11.43 -13.74 6.66
N ALA A 3 -11.92 -12.52 6.42
CA ALA A 3 -11.95 -11.91 5.09
C ALA A 3 -10.58 -11.61 4.49
N VAL A 4 -9.53 -11.53 5.32
CA VAL A 4 -8.17 -11.23 4.86
C VAL A 4 -7.57 -12.38 4.05
N ASP A 5 -8.07 -13.61 4.26
CA ASP A 5 -7.58 -14.79 3.54
C ASP A 5 -8.12 -14.89 2.11
N GLU A 6 -9.14 -14.12 1.78
CA GLU A 6 -9.68 -14.06 0.43
C GLU A 6 -8.89 -13.09 -0.44
N ALA A 7 -9.07 -13.17 -1.74
CA ALA A 7 -8.42 -12.28 -2.71
C ALA A 7 -9.46 -11.71 -3.67
N GLY A 8 -9.06 -10.69 -4.44
CA GLY A 8 -9.92 -10.08 -5.43
C GLY A 8 -10.83 -8.98 -4.88
N PHE A 9 -10.47 -8.40 -3.74
CA PHE A 9 -11.24 -7.31 -3.15
C PHE A 9 -11.17 -6.04 -4.00
N ASP A 10 -12.28 -5.33 -4.08
CA ASP A 10 -12.35 -4.02 -4.70
C ASP A 10 -11.84 -2.92 -3.79
N LEU A 11 -12.01 -3.08 -2.48
CA LEU A 11 -11.70 -2.06 -1.49
C LEU A 11 -11.34 -2.70 -0.16
N ILE A 12 -10.25 -2.20 0.42
CA ILE A 12 -9.86 -2.53 1.79
C ILE A 12 -9.80 -1.24 2.57
N LEU A 13 -10.55 -1.18 3.68
CA LEU A 13 -10.56 -0.04 4.59
C LEU A 13 -9.83 -0.40 5.87
N SER A 14 -8.99 0.50 6.37
CA SER A 14 -8.26 0.28 7.61
C SER A 14 -8.13 1.56 8.41
N ASN A 15 -8.30 1.43 9.72
CA ASN A 15 -7.98 2.45 10.69
C ASN A 15 -7.00 1.80 11.69
N PRO A 16 -5.70 1.77 11.37
CA PRO A 16 -4.75 1.05 12.20
C PRO A 16 -4.63 1.68 13.58
N PRO A 17 -4.46 0.88 14.63
CA PRO A 17 -4.27 1.41 15.97
C PRO A 17 -2.97 2.22 16.04
N TYR A 18 -2.93 3.19 16.96
CA TYR A 18 -1.74 3.99 17.19
C TYR A 18 -0.66 3.10 17.80
N GLN A 19 0.42 2.89 17.07
CA GLN A 19 1.54 2.06 17.51
C GLN A 19 2.85 2.70 17.09
N SER A 20 3.90 2.48 17.89
CA SER A 20 5.26 2.89 17.57
C SER A 20 5.95 1.88 16.65
N ASP A 21 5.53 0.61 16.67
CA ASP A 21 6.09 -0.45 15.85
C ASP A 21 5.28 -0.60 14.57
N PHE A 22 5.93 -0.36 13.43
CA PHE A 22 5.29 -0.42 12.13
C PHE A 22 5.35 -1.79 11.44
N SER A 23 5.90 -2.82 12.10
CA SER A 23 6.02 -4.14 11.47
C SER A 23 4.66 -4.75 11.12
N VAL A 24 3.66 -4.58 11.99
CA VAL A 24 2.31 -5.07 11.75
C VAL A 24 1.65 -4.30 10.59
N ALA A 25 1.80 -2.98 10.59
CA ALA A 25 1.25 -2.13 9.53
C ALA A 25 1.89 -2.47 8.18
N LYS A 26 3.19 -2.72 8.15
CA LYS A 26 3.90 -3.12 6.94
C LYS A 26 3.31 -4.40 6.36
N ARG A 27 3.11 -5.43 7.19
CA ARG A 27 2.51 -6.69 6.76
C ARG A 27 1.08 -6.49 6.26
N PHE A 28 0.32 -5.67 6.97
CA PHE A 28 -1.06 -5.39 6.59
C PHE A 28 -1.14 -4.76 5.20
N ILE A 29 -0.28 -3.78 4.93
CA ILE A 29 -0.24 -3.10 3.63
C ILE A 29 0.17 -4.09 2.53
N GLU A 30 1.19 -4.89 2.76
CA GLU A 30 1.67 -5.87 1.77
C GLU A 30 0.64 -6.96 1.51
N LYS A 31 0.03 -7.51 2.55
CA LYS A 31 -1.05 -8.50 2.41
C LYS A 31 -2.27 -7.90 1.72
N GLY A 32 -2.64 -6.68 2.11
CA GLY A 32 -3.76 -5.98 1.49
C GLY A 32 -3.56 -5.78 0.00
N PHE A 33 -2.35 -5.39 -0.40
CA PHE A 33 -2.02 -5.28 -1.82
C PHE A 33 -2.28 -6.60 -2.54
N ASN A 34 -1.82 -7.72 -1.98
CA ASN A 34 -1.98 -9.03 -2.60
C ASN A 34 -3.42 -9.51 -2.62
N ARG A 35 -4.26 -9.04 -1.71
CA ARG A 35 -5.68 -9.40 -1.64
C ARG A 35 -6.57 -8.55 -2.52
N LEU A 36 -6.10 -7.36 -2.91
CA LEU A 36 -6.83 -6.50 -3.83
C LEU A 36 -6.73 -7.03 -5.25
N LYS A 37 -7.80 -6.89 -6.02
CA LYS A 37 -7.69 -7.06 -7.47
C LYS A 37 -6.93 -5.88 -8.07
N VAL A 38 -6.41 -6.03 -9.28
CA VAL A 38 -5.86 -4.90 -10.03
C VAL A 38 -6.99 -3.90 -10.27
N GLY A 39 -6.76 -2.64 -9.90
CA GLY A 39 -7.80 -1.59 -9.88
C GLY A 39 -8.48 -1.44 -8.53
N GLY A 40 -8.26 -2.36 -7.59
CA GLY A 40 -8.77 -2.23 -6.23
C GLY A 40 -8.02 -1.18 -5.43
N ARG A 41 -8.64 -0.68 -4.38
CA ARG A 41 -8.10 0.43 -3.58
C ARG A 41 -7.96 0.05 -2.12
N MET A 42 -6.88 0.57 -1.50
CA MET A 42 -6.72 0.52 -0.05
C MET A 42 -6.88 1.94 0.49
N MET A 43 -7.76 2.11 1.47
CA MET A 43 -7.93 3.36 2.19
C MET A 43 -7.54 3.18 3.64
N MET A 44 -6.67 4.06 4.13
CA MET A 44 -6.21 4.03 5.52
C MET A 44 -6.41 5.39 6.15
N VAL A 45 -6.89 5.40 7.39
CA VAL A 45 -7.09 6.62 8.16
C VAL A 45 -6.20 6.56 9.39
N THR A 46 -5.28 7.51 9.52
CA THR A 46 -4.31 7.53 10.62
C THR A 46 -3.83 8.95 10.89
N LYS A 47 -3.30 9.19 12.08
CA LYS A 47 -2.68 10.47 12.42
C LYS A 47 -1.22 10.57 12.01
N ARG A 48 -0.63 9.50 11.48
CA ARG A 48 0.77 9.48 11.06
C ARG A 48 0.87 9.63 9.56
N LEU A 49 1.66 10.60 9.11
CA LEU A 49 1.77 10.92 7.69
C LEU A 49 2.94 10.20 7.02
N ASP A 50 4.17 10.45 7.50
CA ASP A 50 5.37 10.16 6.72
C ASP A 50 5.57 8.68 6.43
N TRP A 51 5.48 7.84 7.45
CA TRP A 51 5.72 6.42 7.30
C TRP A 51 4.68 5.77 6.38
N TYR A 52 3.39 6.05 6.60
CA TYR A 52 2.31 5.47 5.80
C TYR A 52 2.37 5.94 4.36
N ARG A 53 2.60 7.23 4.14
CA ARG A 53 2.75 7.77 2.79
C ARG A 53 3.89 7.08 2.04
N ASN A 54 5.05 6.97 2.68
CA ASN A 54 6.22 6.38 2.04
C ASN A 54 6.02 4.88 1.78
N ARG A 55 5.41 4.17 2.71
CA ARG A 55 5.19 2.74 2.57
C ARG A 55 4.14 2.43 1.49
N LEU A 56 3.03 3.14 1.51
CA LEU A 56 1.99 2.96 0.49
C LEU A 56 2.50 3.30 -0.90
N ARG A 57 3.31 4.34 -1.00
CA ARG A 57 3.93 4.71 -2.28
C ARG A 57 4.90 3.62 -2.77
N ALA A 58 5.68 3.04 -1.89
CA ALA A 58 6.63 1.98 -2.25
C ALA A 58 5.91 0.72 -2.74
N VAL A 59 4.78 0.38 -2.13
CA VAL A 59 4.03 -0.83 -2.48
C VAL A 59 3.11 -0.60 -3.67
N PHE A 60 2.37 0.50 -3.70
CA PHE A 60 1.34 0.78 -4.71
C PHE A 60 1.81 1.66 -5.87
N GLY A 61 2.91 2.37 -5.71
CA GLY A 61 3.46 3.26 -6.74
C GLY A 61 2.98 4.69 -6.65
N GLY A 62 1.89 4.95 -5.97
CA GLY A 62 1.35 6.27 -5.74
C GLY A 62 0.33 6.21 -4.63
N VAL A 63 0.10 7.35 -3.99
CA VAL A 63 -0.88 7.44 -2.92
C VAL A 63 -1.47 8.84 -2.91
N ARG A 64 -2.79 8.91 -2.76
CA ARG A 64 -3.49 10.16 -2.55
C ARG A 64 -3.64 10.38 -1.06
N VAL A 65 -3.33 11.59 -0.60
CA VAL A 65 -3.41 11.94 0.82
C VAL A 65 -4.34 13.13 0.99
N GLU A 66 -5.32 12.99 1.87
CA GLU A 66 -6.19 14.08 2.27
C GLU A 66 -6.11 14.25 3.78
N GLN A 67 -6.16 15.48 4.26
CA GLN A 67 -6.20 15.76 5.69
C GLN A 67 -7.61 16.15 6.09
N VAL A 68 -8.18 15.43 7.05
CA VAL A 68 -9.55 15.65 7.53
C VAL A 68 -9.55 15.56 9.05
N ASP A 69 -9.90 16.66 9.71
CA ASP A 69 -10.04 16.73 11.18
C ASP A 69 -8.82 16.18 11.94
N GLY A 70 -7.62 16.53 11.49
CA GLY A 70 -6.39 16.09 12.13
C GLY A 70 -5.94 14.68 11.77
N TYR A 71 -6.69 14.00 10.93
CA TYR A 71 -6.31 12.69 10.40
C TYR A 71 -5.87 12.81 8.95
N PHE A 72 -5.04 11.86 8.53
CA PHE A 72 -4.67 11.71 7.14
C PHE A 72 -5.43 10.51 6.55
N VAL A 73 -6.09 10.74 5.43
CA VAL A 73 -6.80 9.69 4.69
C VAL A 73 -5.95 9.35 3.46
N PHE A 74 -5.44 8.13 3.43
CA PHE A 74 -4.63 7.64 2.33
C PHE A 74 -5.48 6.78 1.41
N THR A 75 -5.40 7.01 0.11
CA THR A 75 -6.04 6.18 -0.90
C THR A 75 -4.98 5.71 -1.88
N ALA A 76 -4.79 4.40 -1.98
CA ALA A 76 -3.81 3.80 -2.88
C ALA A 76 -4.50 2.74 -3.73
N GLU A 77 -4.20 2.74 -5.03
CA GLU A 77 -4.80 1.83 -5.99
C GLU A 77 -3.77 0.80 -6.44
N ARG A 78 -4.16 -0.48 -6.46
CA ARG A 78 -3.33 -1.53 -7.02
C ARG A 78 -3.36 -1.45 -8.54
N ARG A 79 -2.25 -1.08 -9.15
CA ARG A 79 -2.14 -0.87 -10.60
C ARG A 79 -1.46 -2.03 -11.33
N SER A 80 -0.81 -2.92 -10.59
CA SER A 80 -0.05 -4.02 -11.18
C SER A 80 -0.08 -5.25 -10.28
N LEU A 81 0.41 -6.37 -10.81
CA LEU A 81 0.48 -7.62 -10.06
C LEU A 81 1.58 -7.62 -8.99
N SER A 82 2.63 -6.85 -9.20
CA SER A 82 3.75 -6.78 -8.26
C SER A 82 3.87 -5.39 -7.62
N TYR A 83 4.58 -5.33 -6.50
CA TYR A 83 4.83 -4.05 -5.82
C TYR A 83 5.59 -3.10 -6.74
N ALA A 84 5.28 -1.80 -6.64
CA ALA A 84 5.91 -0.77 -7.46
C ALA A 84 7.42 -0.75 -7.30
N SER A 85 7.93 -0.89 -6.08
CA SER A 85 9.38 -0.91 -5.83
C SER A 85 10.05 -2.12 -6.46
N ALA A 86 9.41 -3.28 -6.45
CA ALA A 86 9.93 -4.48 -7.11
C ALA A 86 9.96 -4.33 -8.63
N ALA A 87 8.91 -3.72 -9.20
CA ALA A 87 8.84 -3.46 -10.64
C ALA A 87 9.94 -2.51 -11.09
N LYS A 88 10.19 -1.45 -10.32
CA LYS A 88 11.29 -0.52 -10.61
C LYS A 88 12.65 -1.20 -10.56
N LYS A 89 12.86 -2.07 -9.58
CA LYS A 89 14.11 -2.84 -9.43
C LYS A 89 14.33 -3.76 -10.62
N ALA A 90 13.30 -4.44 -11.06
CA ALA A 90 13.38 -5.34 -12.22
C ALA A 90 13.74 -4.58 -13.49
N ARG A 91 13.09 -3.43 -13.72
CA ARG A 91 13.42 -2.59 -14.89
C ARG A 91 14.86 -2.12 -14.88
N LYS A 92 15.36 -1.70 -13.72
CA LYS A 92 16.72 -1.24 -13.55
C LYS A 92 17.72 -2.35 -13.89
N ASN A 93 17.46 -3.56 -13.43
CA ASN A 93 18.31 -4.71 -13.71
C ASN A 93 18.31 -5.06 -15.19
N GLU A 94 17.17 -5.00 -15.85
CA GLU A 94 17.07 -5.22 -17.29
C GLU A 94 17.88 -4.21 -18.08
N GLN A 95 17.79 -2.93 -17.71
CA GLN A 95 18.58 -1.88 -18.37
C GLN A 95 20.07 -2.09 -18.19
N LEU A 96 20.51 -2.52 -17.03
CA LEU A 96 21.91 -2.82 -16.76
C LEU A 96 22.42 -4.01 -17.58
N LYS A 97 21.57 -4.99 -17.82
CA LYS A 97 21.93 -6.16 -18.64
C LYS A 97 22.08 -5.84 -20.13
N MET A 98 21.39 -4.80 -20.59
CA MET A 98 21.45 -4.40 -21.99
C MET A 98 22.66 -3.52 -22.32
N ASN A 99 23.35 -3.04 -21.31
CA ASN A 99 24.55 -2.23 -21.45
C ASN A 99 25.79 -3.08 -21.27
#